data_82a429c940a9ba4a15d124fe07e8c7fe
#
_entry.id   82a429c940a9ba4a15d124fe07e8c7fe
#
_cell.length_a   1.000
_cell.length_b   1.000
_cell.length_c   1.000
_cell.angle_alpha   90.00
_cell.angle_beta   90.00
_cell.angle_gamma   90.00
#
_symmetry.space_group_name_H-M   'P 1'
#
loop_
_entity.id
_entity.type
_entity.pdbx_description
1 polymer ?
#
loop_
_entity_poly.entity_id
_entity_poly.type
_entity_poly.pdbx_seq_one_letter_code
_entity_poly.pdbx_strand_id
1 'polypeptide(L)'
;MYKKEGKVTIYDDSNSRTVVKTDSIVDGVIDKLISRAVVGQKKYGVTLDRNDLSLSEWLTHLQEELMDAVNYIERIKKVVDGEKRSNIN
;
A
#
# COMPACT_ATOMS: atom_id res chain seq x y z
N MET A 1 -18.22 -15.66 -6.75
CA MET A 1 -17.22 -15.84 -7.82
C MET A 1 -16.75 -14.50 -8.40
N TYR A 2 -15.49 -14.38 -8.58
CA TYR A 2 -14.93 -13.16 -9.16
C TYR A 2 -15.23 -13.08 -10.65
N LYS A 3 -15.76 -11.98 -11.07
CA LYS A 3 -16.05 -11.75 -12.48
C LYS A 3 -14.99 -10.83 -13.06
N LYS A 4 -14.43 -11.24 -14.17
CA LYS A 4 -13.43 -10.45 -14.84
C LYS A 4 -14.01 -9.10 -15.25
N GLU A 5 -13.43 -8.06 -14.78
CA GLU A 5 -13.85 -6.72 -15.12
C GLU A 5 -12.98 -6.15 -16.23
N GLY A 6 -13.28 -4.97 -16.67
CA GLY A 6 -12.56 -4.35 -17.75
C GLY A 6 -11.09 -4.12 -17.48
N LYS A 7 -10.56 -3.13 -18.14
CA LYS A 7 -9.14 -2.79 -18.05
C LYS A 7 -8.97 -1.47 -17.36
N VAL A 8 -7.84 -1.32 -16.69
CA VAL A 8 -7.46 -0.03 -16.13
C VAL A 8 -6.17 0.43 -16.78
N THR A 9 -6.09 1.71 -17.06
CA THR A 9 -4.89 2.30 -17.64
C THR A 9 -4.09 2.96 -16.55
N ILE A 10 -2.82 2.57 -16.43
CA ILE A 10 -1.91 3.09 -15.45
C ILE A 10 -0.92 4.01 -16.16
N TYR A 11 -0.79 5.24 -15.65
CA TYR A 11 0.10 6.24 -16.22
C TYR A 11 1.31 6.43 -15.33
N ASP A 12 2.47 6.52 -15.94
CA ASP A 12 3.67 6.98 -15.27
C ASP A 12 4.23 8.17 -16.06
N ASP A 13 5.41 8.64 -15.74
CA ASP A 13 5.99 9.83 -16.35
C ASP A 13 6.28 9.66 -17.84
N SER A 14 6.45 8.44 -18.31
CA SER A 14 6.89 8.20 -19.69
C SER A 14 5.90 7.43 -20.52
N ASN A 15 5.01 6.64 -19.91
CA ASN A 15 4.10 5.85 -20.69
C ASN A 15 2.85 5.46 -19.91
N SER A 16 1.86 4.94 -20.63
CA SER A 16 0.69 4.35 -20.01
C SER A 16 0.74 2.85 -20.20
N ARG A 17 0.15 2.14 -19.27
CA ARG A 17 0.00 0.69 -19.35
C ARG A 17 -1.44 0.33 -19.10
N THR A 18 -1.88 -0.73 -19.78
CA THR A 18 -3.22 -1.25 -19.58
C THR A 18 -3.12 -2.58 -18.84
N VAL A 19 -3.82 -2.69 -17.74
CA VAL A 19 -3.82 -3.90 -16.91
C VAL A 19 -5.23 -4.45 -16.86
N VAL A 20 -5.36 -5.75 -17.07
CA VAL A 20 -6.65 -6.42 -16.95
C VAL A 20 -6.93 -6.70 -15.48
N LYS A 21 -8.06 -6.24 -15.00
CA LYS A 21 -8.48 -6.50 -13.64
C LYS A 21 -9.01 -7.92 -13.53
N THR A 22 -8.42 -8.71 -12.65
CA THR A 22 -8.79 -10.11 -12.48
C THR A 22 -9.15 -10.49 -11.05
N ASP A 23 -8.83 -9.65 -10.09
CA ASP A 23 -9.04 -9.93 -8.67
C ASP A 23 -9.37 -8.62 -7.97
N SER A 24 -10.59 -8.52 -7.45
CA SER A 24 -11.05 -7.26 -6.86
C SER A 24 -10.25 -6.83 -5.64
N ILE A 25 -9.73 -7.76 -4.87
CA ILE A 25 -8.90 -7.43 -3.71
C ILE A 25 -7.56 -6.83 -4.17
N VAL A 26 -6.92 -7.52 -5.11
CA VAL A 26 -5.65 -7.05 -5.66
C VAL A 26 -5.82 -5.73 -6.39
N ASP A 27 -6.89 -5.59 -7.15
CA ASP A 27 -7.20 -4.35 -7.87
C ASP A 27 -7.32 -3.18 -6.90
N GLY A 28 -7.97 -3.40 -5.76
CA GLY A 28 -8.06 -2.37 -4.72
C GLY A 28 -6.70 -1.95 -4.18
N VAL A 29 -5.80 -2.90 -4.01
CA VAL A 29 -4.43 -2.61 -3.56
C VAL A 29 -3.67 -1.83 -4.63
N ILE A 30 -3.83 -2.22 -5.88
CA ILE A 30 -3.18 -1.50 -7.00
C ILE A 30 -3.62 -0.04 -7.03
N ASP A 31 -4.91 0.21 -6.89
CA ASP A 31 -5.45 1.57 -6.86
C ASP A 31 -4.83 2.38 -5.72
N LYS A 32 -4.72 1.77 -4.56
CA LYS A 32 -4.12 2.43 -3.40
C LYS A 32 -2.63 2.71 -3.61
N LEU A 33 -1.92 1.77 -4.24
CA LEU A 33 -0.50 1.97 -4.53
C LEU A 33 -0.28 3.14 -5.47
N ILE A 34 -1.09 3.25 -6.51
CA ILE A 34 -1.01 4.36 -7.46
C ILE A 34 -1.29 5.68 -6.74
N SER A 35 -2.33 5.70 -5.94
CA SER A 35 -2.71 6.90 -5.20
C SER A 35 -1.59 7.35 -4.25
N ARG A 36 -0.99 6.41 -3.52
CA ARG A 36 0.11 6.73 -2.63
C ARG A 36 1.34 7.25 -3.37
N ALA A 37 1.63 6.66 -4.53
CA ALA A 37 2.75 7.11 -5.35
C ALA A 37 2.57 8.56 -5.78
N VAL A 38 1.38 8.91 -6.24
CA VAL A 38 1.07 10.29 -6.67
C VAL A 38 1.20 11.26 -5.51
N VAL A 39 0.63 10.92 -4.36
CA VAL A 39 0.70 11.78 -3.17
C VAL A 39 2.14 11.94 -2.71
N GLY A 40 2.91 10.85 -2.68
CA GLY A 40 4.30 10.89 -2.27
C GLY A 40 5.15 11.75 -3.17
N GLN A 41 4.96 11.64 -4.49
CA GLN A 41 5.72 12.45 -5.44
C GLN A 41 5.40 13.93 -5.30
N LYS A 42 4.13 14.26 -5.09
CA LYS A 42 3.74 15.65 -4.88
C LYS A 42 4.30 16.21 -3.58
N LYS A 43 4.32 15.39 -2.53
CA LYS A 43 4.74 15.84 -1.22
C LYS A 43 6.25 15.99 -1.11
N TYR A 44 7.01 15.05 -1.66
CA TYR A 44 8.46 15.00 -1.49
C TYR A 44 9.24 15.38 -2.74
N GLY A 45 8.60 15.43 -3.89
CA GLY A 45 9.23 15.82 -5.14
C GLY A 45 10.20 14.80 -5.72
N VAL A 46 10.18 13.57 -5.21
CA VAL A 46 11.07 12.51 -5.68
C VAL A 46 10.31 11.20 -5.80
N THR A 47 10.86 10.28 -6.57
CA THR A 47 10.34 8.91 -6.67
C THR A 47 11.30 7.97 -5.96
N LEU A 48 10.92 6.71 -5.86
CA LEU A 48 11.81 5.69 -5.28
C LEU A 48 13.00 5.37 -6.18
N ASP A 49 13.01 5.89 -7.38
CA ASP A 49 14.11 5.73 -8.33
C ASP A 49 15.30 6.63 -8.00
N ARG A 50 15.19 7.41 -6.94
CA ARG A 50 16.28 8.26 -6.47
C ARG A 50 17.46 7.38 -6.02
N ASN A 51 18.67 7.92 -6.15
CA ASN A 51 19.87 7.20 -5.77
C ASN A 51 20.78 7.99 -4.84
N ASP A 52 20.22 8.95 -4.12
CA ASP A 52 20.95 9.77 -3.15
C ASP A 52 20.93 9.17 -1.74
N LEU A 53 20.26 8.02 -1.54
CA LEU A 53 20.25 7.33 -0.27
C LEU A 53 21.14 6.11 -0.32
N SER A 54 21.89 5.88 0.75
CA SER A 54 22.73 4.68 0.88
C SER A 54 21.84 3.46 1.15
N LEU A 55 22.40 2.28 0.97
CA LEU A 55 21.72 1.04 1.29
C LEU A 55 21.31 1.02 2.78
N SER A 56 22.17 1.51 3.65
CA SER A 56 21.89 1.58 5.08
C SER A 56 20.68 2.47 5.36
N GLU A 57 20.57 3.59 4.68
CA GLU A 57 19.43 4.50 4.81
C GLU A 57 18.14 3.86 4.32
N TRP A 58 18.20 3.14 3.19
CA TRP A 58 17.04 2.41 2.69
C TRP A 58 16.59 1.34 3.69
N LEU A 59 17.54 0.62 4.30
CA LEU A 59 17.20 -0.39 5.32
C LEU A 59 16.55 0.23 6.54
N THR A 60 17.00 1.41 6.95
CA THR A 60 16.40 2.11 8.08
C THR A 60 14.95 2.51 7.76
N HIS A 61 14.71 3.03 6.56
CA HIS A 61 13.35 3.36 6.16
C HIS A 61 12.46 2.12 6.16
N LEU A 62 12.95 1.00 5.63
CA LEU A 62 12.18 -0.23 5.62
C LEU A 62 11.89 -0.71 7.04
N GLN A 63 12.86 -0.63 7.92
CA GLN A 63 12.68 -1.04 9.31
C GLN A 63 11.58 -0.21 9.98
N GLU A 64 11.60 1.09 9.77
CA GLU A 64 10.59 1.97 10.33
C GLU A 64 9.18 1.62 9.84
N GLU A 65 9.04 1.32 8.56
CA GLU A 65 7.76 0.90 8.00
C GLU A 65 7.27 -0.40 8.61
N LEU A 66 8.18 -1.36 8.81
CA LEU A 66 7.81 -2.63 9.41
C LEU A 66 7.41 -2.48 10.87
N MET A 67 8.07 -1.59 11.60
CA MET A 67 7.69 -1.30 12.98
C MET A 67 6.31 -0.67 13.05
N ASP A 68 6.01 0.24 12.14
CA ASP A 68 4.67 0.82 12.06
C ASP A 68 3.63 -0.25 11.79
N ALA A 69 3.92 -1.17 10.88
CA ALA A 69 3.02 -2.27 10.57
C ALA A 69 2.72 -3.12 11.80
N VAL A 70 3.74 -3.41 12.59
CA VAL A 70 3.57 -4.19 13.85
C VAL A 70 2.65 -3.43 14.80
N ASN A 71 2.84 -2.14 14.93
CA ASN A 71 2.01 -1.32 15.81
C ASN A 71 0.55 -1.32 15.38
N TYR A 72 0.31 -1.23 14.07
CA TYR A 72 -1.06 -1.29 13.56
C TYR A 72 -1.70 -2.65 13.84
N ILE A 73 -0.94 -3.72 13.67
CA ILE A 73 -1.43 -5.06 13.99
C ILE A 73 -1.84 -5.17 15.44
N GLU A 74 -1.00 -4.66 16.34
CA GLU A 74 -1.31 -4.70 17.77
C GLU A 74 -2.58 -3.92 18.08
N ARG A 75 -2.75 -2.76 17.47
CA ARG A 75 -3.97 -1.96 17.65
C ARG A 75 -5.18 -2.72 17.18
N ILE A 76 -5.10 -3.35 16.00
CA ILE A 76 -6.21 -4.11 15.45
C ILE A 76 -6.57 -5.28 16.35
N LYS A 77 -5.56 -5.98 16.86
CA LYS A 77 -5.81 -7.11 17.77
C LYS A 77 -6.56 -6.66 19.01
N LYS A 78 -6.21 -5.51 19.57
CA LYS A 78 -6.92 -5.00 20.73
C LYS A 78 -8.37 -4.69 20.43
N VAL A 79 -8.66 -4.16 19.26
CA VAL A 79 -10.05 -3.89 18.85
C VAL A 79 -10.81 -5.21 18.71
N VAL A 80 -10.21 -6.18 18.06
CA VAL A 80 -10.83 -7.50 17.87
C VAL A 80 -11.07 -8.17 19.23
N ASP A 81 -10.10 -8.14 20.12
CA ASP A 81 -10.23 -8.75 21.45
C ASP A 81 -11.31 -8.04 22.27
N GLY A 82 -11.40 -6.73 22.16
CA GLY A 82 -12.47 -5.97 22.79
C GLY A 82 -13.84 -6.38 22.29
N GLU A 83 -13.99 -6.56 20.99
CA GLU A 83 -15.23 -7.02 20.39
C GLU A 83 -15.60 -8.42 20.86
N LYS A 84 -14.62 -9.32 20.96
CA LYS A 84 -14.87 -10.66 21.47
C LYS A 84 -15.37 -10.61 22.89
N ARG A 85 -14.78 -9.77 23.75
CA ARG A 85 -15.24 -9.63 25.13
C ARG A 85 -16.67 -9.14 25.19
N SER A 86 -17.01 -8.19 24.34
CA SER A 86 -18.37 -7.67 24.28
C SER A 86 -19.37 -8.74 23.89
N ASN A 87 -18.97 -9.68 23.08
CA ASN A 87 -19.85 -10.73 22.57
C ASN A 87 -19.99 -11.93 23.52
N ILE A 88 -19.13 -12.02 24.51
CA ILE A 88 -19.16 -13.14 25.43
C ILE A 88 -20.37 -13.05 26.38
N ASN A 89 -20.81 -11.89 26.67
CA ASN A 89 -21.97 -11.74 27.54
C ASN A 89 -23.29 -12.11 26.86
#